data_9fa11340cfcd67f9c6cc4bf8142b5d4a
#
_entry.id   9fa11340cfcd67f9c6cc4bf8142b5d4a
#
_cell.length_a   1.000
_cell.length_b   1.000
_cell.length_c   1.000
_cell.angle_alpha   90.00
_cell.angle_beta   90.00
_cell.angle_gamma   90.00
#
_symmetry.space_group_name_H-M   'P 1'
#
loop_
_entity.id
_entity.type
_entity.pdbx_description
1 polymer ?
#
loop_
_entity_poly.entity_id
_entity_poly.type
_entity_poly.pdbx_seq_one_letter_code
_entity_poly.pdbx_strand_id
1 'polypeptide(L)'
;MPWSVIFHEDFDAEFQALDEPLQDELLAHAKLLQFYGPDLGRPTVDTLKGSKHANMKELRFSWQRQVWRMAFAFDPKRSAVLLVGGDKGGVDQKRFYKRLIATADRRFDEHIASLKPLAKKR
;
A
#
# COMPACT_ATOMS: atom_id res chain seq x y z
N MET A 1 1.96 9.55 18.64
CA MET A 1 2.68 8.28 18.44
C MET A 1 2.82 7.99 16.97
N PRO A 2 4.02 7.65 16.53
CA PRO A 2 4.17 7.32 15.11
C PRO A 2 3.45 6.04 14.76
N TRP A 3 3.13 5.90 13.52
CA TRP A 3 2.52 4.69 13.00
C TRP A 3 3.62 3.76 12.51
N SER A 4 3.37 2.47 12.58
CA SER A 4 4.29 1.51 11.98
C SER A 4 4.00 1.41 10.50
N VAL A 5 5.02 1.07 9.72
CA VAL A 5 4.85 0.78 8.31
C VAL A 5 5.35 -0.64 8.10
N ILE A 6 4.50 -1.49 7.60
CA ILE A 6 4.87 -2.88 7.35
C ILE A 6 4.52 -3.24 5.91
N PHE A 7 5.17 -4.26 5.39
CA PHE A 7 4.97 -4.72 4.02
C PHE A 7 4.23 -6.06 4.09
N HIS A 8 3.19 -6.20 3.29
CA HIS A 8 2.59 -7.52 3.08
C HIS A 8 3.70 -8.41 2.51
N GLU A 9 3.73 -9.68 2.88
CA GLU A 9 4.86 -10.53 2.51
C GLU A 9 5.04 -10.64 0.99
N ASP A 10 3.95 -10.68 0.23
CA ASP A 10 4.07 -10.72 -1.23
C ASP A 10 4.62 -9.42 -1.78
N PHE A 11 4.21 -8.28 -1.18
CA PHE A 11 4.76 -7.01 -1.60
C PHE A 11 6.24 -6.89 -1.22
N ASP A 12 6.62 -7.43 -0.09
CA ASP A 12 8.02 -7.40 0.33
C ASP A 12 8.90 -8.07 -0.73
N ALA A 13 8.47 -9.22 -1.24
CA ALA A 13 9.21 -9.91 -2.29
C ALA A 13 9.28 -9.07 -3.57
N GLU A 14 8.18 -8.42 -3.93
CA GLU A 14 8.14 -7.55 -5.11
C GLU A 14 9.04 -6.34 -4.92
N PHE A 15 9.04 -5.77 -3.71
CA PHE A 15 9.88 -4.64 -3.38
C PHE A 15 11.37 -4.99 -3.52
N GLN A 16 11.75 -6.17 -3.03
CA GLN A 16 13.15 -6.59 -3.10
C GLN A 16 13.64 -6.71 -4.54
N ALA A 17 12.74 -6.92 -5.48
CA ALA A 17 13.09 -7.04 -6.89
C ALA A 17 13.17 -5.69 -7.62
N LEU A 18 12.79 -4.59 -6.97
CA LEU A 18 12.85 -3.27 -7.60
C LEU A 18 14.28 -2.75 -7.62
N ASP A 19 14.57 -1.85 -8.56
CA ASP A 19 15.86 -1.17 -8.59
C ASP A 19 16.08 -0.42 -7.29
N GLU A 20 17.29 -0.42 -6.80
CA GLU A 20 17.61 0.21 -5.52
C GLU A 20 17.20 1.68 -5.45
N PRO A 21 17.44 2.52 -6.47
CA PRO A 21 16.96 3.90 -6.39
C PRO A 21 15.44 4.02 -6.23
N LEU A 22 14.68 3.12 -6.84
CA LEU A 22 13.24 3.12 -6.69
C LEU A 22 12.84 2.67 -5.28
N GLN A 23 13.56 1.67 -4.73
CA GLN A 23 13.35 1.27 -3.35
C GLN A 23 13.55 2.44 -2.40
N ASP A 24 14.61 3.21 -2.61
CA ASP A 24 14.92 4.36 -1.77
C ASP A 24 13.83 5.42 -1.84
N GLU A 25 13.32 5.67 -3.04
CA GLU A 25 12.27 6.64 -3.25
C GLU A 25 10.97 6.19 -2.56
N LEU A 26 10.64 4.93 -2.70
CA LEU A 26 9.46 4.36 -2.07
C LEU A 26 9.57 4.45 -0.54
N LEU A 27 10.72 4.11 0.00
CA LEU A 27 10.93 4.17 1.44
C LEU A 27 10.87 5.59 1.98
N ALA A 28 11.37 6.56 1.21
CA ALA A 28 11.30 7.95 1.61
C ALA A 28 9.85 8.40 1.75
N HIS A 29 8.99 7.97 0.83
CA HIS A 29 7.58 8.31 0.89
C HIS A 29 6.86 7.51 1.97
N ALA A 30 7.24 6.26 2.18
CA ALA A 30 6.66 5.45 3.24
C ALA A 30 6.93 6.05 4.62
N LYS A 31 8.06 6.74 4.78
CA LYS A 31 8.35 7.43 6.04
C LYS A 31 7.33 8.50 6.35
N LEU A 32 6.74 9.11 5.34
CA LEU A 32 5.70 10.10 5.56
C LEU A 32 4.48 9.46 6.22
N LEU A 33 4.18 8.22 5.85
CA LEU A 33 3.07 7.51 6.48
C LEU A 33 3.38 7.21 7.94
N GLN A 34 4.62 6.89 8.24
CA GLN A 34 5.04 6.62 9.60
C GLN A 34 4.86 7.85 10.47
N PHE A 35 5.19 9.00 9.92
CA PHE A 35 5.18 10.25 10.66
C PHE A 35 3.78 10.85 10.76
N TYR A 36 3.07 10.94 9.65
CA TYR A 36 1.78 11.61 9.59
C TYR A 36 0.58 10.67 9.76
N GLY A 37 0.76 9.38 9.48
CA GLY A 37 -0.33 8.42 9.58
C GLY A 37 -1.52 8.82 8.72
N PRO A 38 -2.74 8.64 9.22
CA PRO A 38 -3.94 8.95 8.44
C PRO A 38 -4.10 10.43 8.09
N ASP A 39 -3.32 11.32 8.70
CA ASP A 39 -3.40 12.74 8.37
C ASP A 39 -2.71 13.08 7.06
N LEU A 40 -1.91 12.18 6.52
CA LEU A 40 -1.28 12.42 5.23
C LEU A 40 -2.32 12.34 4.14
N GLY A 41 -2.48 13.41 3.40
CA GLY A 41 -3.51 13.51 2.38
C GLY A 41 -2.96 13.92 1.04
N ARG A 42 -3.84 14.45 0.21
CA ARG A 42 -3.46 14.87 -1.13
C ARG A 42 -2.41 15.96 -1.11
N PRO A 43 -1.55 16.01 -2.10
CA PRO A 43 -1.57 15.14 -3.30
C PRO A 43 -0.86 13.80 -3.12
N THR A 44 -0.20 13.58 -1.99
CA THR A 44 0.62 12.40 -1.79
C THR A 44 -0.22 11.14 -1.57
N VAL A 45 -1.31 11.28 -0.82
CA VAL A 45 -2.19 10.16 -0.50
C VAL A 45 -3.63 10.50 -0.88
N ASP A 46 -4.32 9.55 -1.46
CA ASP A 46 -5.75 9.71 -1.77
C ASP A 46 -6.45 8.38 -1.53
N THR A 47 -7.76 8.43 -1.45
CA THR A 47 -8.57 7.22 -1.27
C THR A 47 -8.64 6.44 -2.57
N LEU A 48 -8.53 5.12 -2.49
CA LEU A 48 -8.72 4.25 -3.64
C LEU A 48 -10.20 3.87 -3.71
N LYS A 49 -10.93 4.54 -4.57
CA LYS A 49 -12.34 4.25 -4.77
C LYS A 49 -12.48 2.93 -5.50
N GLY A 50 -13.46 2.15 -5.13
CA GLY A 50 -13.68 0.86 -5.76
C GLY A 50 -13.15 -0.32 -4.94
N SER A 51 -12.38 -0.04 -3.89
CA SER A 51 -11.97 -1.09 -2.97
C SER A 51 -13.15 -1.50 -2.10
N LYS A 52 -13.19 -2.74 -1.70
CA LYS A 52 -14.18 -3.18 -0.73
C LYS A 52 -13.83 -2.72 0.69
N HIS A 53 -12.64 -2.18 0.87
CA HIS A 53 -12.22 -1.61 2.14
C HIS A 53 -12.28 -0.09 2.06
N ALA A 54 -13.11 0.51 2.90
CA ALA A 54 -13.31 1.95 2.86
C ALA A 54 -12.02 2.72 3.15
N ASN A 55 -11.09 2.10 3.88
CA ASN A 55 -9.83 2.74 4.24
C ASN A 55 -8.68 2.40 3.31
N MET A 56 -8.97 1.81 2.14
CA MET A 56 -7.91 1.56 1.16
C MET A 56 -7.49 2.86 0.50
N LYS A 57 -6.20 3.08 0.45
CA LYS A 57 -5.64 4.34 -0.05
C LYS A 57 -4.50 4.06 -1.02
N GLU A 58 -4.11 5.09 -1.75
CA GLU A 58 -2.92 5.02 -2.59
C GLU A 58 -1.95 6.10 -2.17
N LEU A 59 -0.67 5.76 -2.21
CA LEU A 59 0.43 6.69 -2.02
C LEU A 59 1.04 6.91 -3.40
N ARG A 60 1.19 8.17 -3.80
CA ARG A 60 1.69 8.50 -5.14
C ARG A 60 2.99 9.27 -5.06
N PHE A 61 3.91 8.93 -5.95
CA PHE A 61 5.14 9.71 -6.08
C PHE A 61 5.63 9.61 -7.53
N SER A 62 6.46 10.58 -7.92
CA SER A 62 7.02 10.58 -9.27
C SER A 62 8.26 9.72 -9.34
N TRP A 63 8.40 8.97 -10.43
CA TRP A 63 9.58 8.16 -10.67
C TRP A 63 9.82 8.09 -12.18
N GLN A 64 10.92 8.65 -12.63
CA GLN A 64 11.32 8.60 -14.04
C GLN A 64 10.16 8.98 -14.98
N ARG A 65 9.55 10.13 -14.69
CA ARG A 65 8.44 10.69 -15.49
C ARG A 65 7.16 9.88 -15.43
N GLN A 66 7.12 8.88 -14.56
CA GLN A 66 5.90 8.12 -14.33
C GLN A 66 5.40 8.44 -12.95
N VAL A 67 4.14 8.17 -12.72
CA VAL A 67 3.57 8.26 -11.37
C VAL A 67 3.48 6.84 -10.85
N TRP A 68 4.20 6.59 -9.78
CA TRP A 68 4.14 5.31 -9.08
C TRP A 68 3.03 5.38 -8.04
N ARG A 69 2.22 4.34 -8.00
CA ARG A 69 1.08 4.30 -7.10
C ARG A 69 1.18 3.05 -6.25
N MET A 70 1.05 3.22 -4.95
CA MET A 70 1.18 2.10 -4.03
C MET A 70 -0.06 2.03 -3.17
N ALA A 71 -0.77 0.92 -3.23
CA ALA A 71 -1.97 0.71 -2.42
C ALA A 71 -1.57 0.31 -1.01
N PHE A 72 -2.23 0.90 -0.04
CA PHE A 72 -1.99 0.58 1.36
C PHE A 72 -3.26 0.84 2.16
N ALA A 73 -3.30 0.31 3.38
CA ALA A 73 -4.40 0.60 4.30
C ALA A 73 -3.87 0.56 5.72
N PHE A 74 -4.51 1.32 6.60
CA PHE A 74 -4.17 1.28 8.01
C PHE A 74 -4.95 0.15 8.68
N ASP A 75 -4.28 -0.62 9.50
CA ASP A 75 -4.92 -1.74 10.19
C ASP A 75 -5.26 -1.35 11.65
N PRO A 76 -5.99 -2.20 12.36
CA PRO A 76 -6.38 -1.88 13.74
C PRO A 76 -5.21 -1.81 14.72
N LYS A 77 -4.03 -2.26 14.32
CA LYS A 77 -2.85 -2.25 15.18
C LYS A 77 -1.98 -1.02 14.94
N ARG A 78 -2.52 -0.02 14.27
CA ARG A 78 -1.83 1.24 13.94
C ARG A 78 -0.65 1.01 13.02
N SER A 79 -0.82 0.14 12.04
CA SER A 79 0.20 -0.05 11.00
C SER A 79 -0.35 0.35 9.65
N ALA A 80 0.48 1.02 8.86
CA ALA A 80 0.19 1.22 7.45
C ALA A 80 0.76 0.02 6.73
N VAL A 81 -0.10 -0.77 6.11
CA VAL A 81 0.30 -2.01 5.45
C VAL A 81 0.43 -1.75 3.97
N LEU A 82 1.65 -1.83 3.47
CA LEU A 82 1.92 -1.62 2.05
C LEU A 82 1.61 -2.91 1.31
N LEU A 83 0.76 -2.83 0.31
CA LEU A 83 0.13 -4.03 -0.27
C LEU A 83 0.58 -4.35 -1.69
N VAL A 84 0.66 -3.37 -2.56
CA VAL A 84 1.04 -3.59 -3.95
C VAL A 84 1.30 -2.23 -4.59
N GLY A 85 2.20 -2.19 -5.54
CA GLY A 85 2.52 -0.93 -6.22
C GLY A 85 2.90 -1.13 -7.66
N GLY A 86 2.97 -0.02 -8.37
CA GLY A 86 3.40 -0.02 -9.76
C GLY A 86 3.09 1.30 -10.43
N ASP A 87 3.55 1.44 -11.67
CA ASP A 87 3.10 2.53 -12.53
C ASP A 87 2.21 1.91 -13.58
N LYS A 88 1.36 2.72 -14.20
CA LYS A 88 0.44 2.14 -15.16
C LYS A 88 1.11 1.89 -16.51
N GLY A 89 2.29 2.48 -16.76
CA GLY A 89 2.99 2.31 -18.02
C GLY A 89 2.09 2.65 -19.18
N GLY A 90 1.99 1.76 -20.14
CA GLY A 90 1.09 1.98 -21.28
C GLY A 90 -0.29 1.39 -21.08
N VAL A 91 -0.59 0.89 -19.87
CA VAL A 91 -1.88 0.25 -19.61
C VAL A 91 -2.94 1.33 -19.38
N ASP A 92 -4.15 1.07 -19.86
CA ASP A 92 -5.29 1.93 -19.59
C ASP A 92 -5.47 2.14 -18.08
N GLN A 93 -5.75 3.37 -17.67
CA GLN A 93 -5.85 3.73 -16.27
C GLN A 93 -6.91 2.90 -15.52
N LYS A 94 -8.05 2.71 -16.16
CA LYS A 94 -9.14 1.95 -15.55
C LYS A 94 -8.71 0.50 -15.29
N ARG A 95 -8.02 -0.10 -16.25
CA ARG A 95 -7.53 -1.47 -16.10
C ARG A 95 -6.44 -1.56 -15.05
N PHE A 96 -5.55 -0.57 -15.02
CA PHE A 96 -4.50 -0.52 -14.01
C PHE A 96 -5.10 -0.52 -12.61
N TYR A 97 -6.06 0.38 -12.36
CA TYR A 97 -6.65 0.48 -11.03
C TYR A 97 -7.48 -0.75 -10.67
N LYS A 98 -8.13 -1.35 -11.64
CA LYS A 98 -8.89 -2.57 -11.38
C LYS A 98 -7.98 -3.67 -10.84
N ARG A 99 -6.83 -3.84 -11.45
CA ARG A 99 -5.85 -4.85 -11.00
C ARG A 99 -5.25 -4.48 -9.66
N LEU A 100 -4.88 -3.22 -9.51
CA LEU A 100 -4.26 -2.75 -8.28
C LEU A 100 -5.20 -3.00 -7.09
N ILE A 101 -6.44 -2.60 -7.23
CA ILE A 101 -7.43 -2.73 -6.17
C ILE A 101 -7.73 -4.19 -5.86
N ALA A 102 -7.85 -5.03 -6.88
CA ALA A 102 -8.13 -6.45 -6.67
C ALA A 102 -7.01 -7.11 -5.87
N THR A 103 -5.77 -6.81 -6.21
CA THR A 103 -4.62 -7.36 -5.48
C THR A 103 -4.55 -6.80 -4.06
N ALA A 104 -4.76 -5.49 -3.93
CA ALA A 104 -4.71 -4.84 -2.62
C ALA A 104 -5.78 -5.39 -1.68
N ASP A 105 -6.99 -5.56 -2.18
CA ASP A 105 -8.10 -6.07 -1.38
C ASP A 105 -7.80 -7.47 -0.88
N ARG A 106 -7.32 -8.34 -1.76
CA ARG A 106 -6.99 -9.72 -1.39
C ARG A 106 -5.90 -9.75 -0.33
N ARG A 107 -4.85 -8.97 -0.55
CA ARG A 107 -3.72 -8.97 0.37
C ARG A 107 -4.08 -8.35 1.73
N PHE A 108 -4.93 -7.36 1.72
CA PHE A 108 -5.36 -6.76 2.98
C PHE A 108 -6.27 -7.73 3.74
N ASP A 109 -7.13 -8.46 3.04
CA ASP A 109 -7.93 -9.52 3.67
C ASP A 109 -7.02 -10.53 4.36
N GLU A 110 -5.95 -10.95 3.68
CA GLU A 110 -4.98 -11.90 4.25
C GLU A 110 -4.35 -11.32 5.50
N HIS A 111 -3.97 -10.05 5.44
CA HIS A 111 -3.33 -9.40 6.56
C HIS A 111 -4.27 -9.32 7.76
N ILE A 112 -5.50 -8.90 7.54
CA ILE A 112 -6.48 -8.79 8.62
C ILE A 112 -6.74 -10.16 9.24
N ALA A 113 -6.83 -11.20 8.41
CA ALA A 113 -7.02 -12.56 8.93
C ALA A 113 -5.85 -12.98 9.79
N SER A 114 -4.63 -12.56 9.45
CA SER A 114 -3.45 -12.94 10.21
C SER A 114 -3.39 -12.27 11.58
N LEU A 115 -4.14 -11.21 11.78
CA LEU A 115 -4.16 -10.50 13.06
C LEU A 115 -5.09 -11.15 14.08
N LYS A 116 -5.94 -12.07 13.64
CA LYS A 116 -6.88 -12.69 14.56
C LYS A 116 -6.16 -13.70 15.44
N PRO A 117 -6.57 -13.81 16.70
CA PRO A 117 -5.94 -14.80 17.56
C PRO A 117 -6.13 -16.21 16.99
N LEU A 118 -5.14 -17.05 17.19
CA LEU A 118 -5.24 -18.39 16.82
C LEU A 118 -6.27 -19.02 17.60
N ALA A 119 -6.98 -19.65 17.16
CA ALA A 119 -7.92 -20.17 17.73
C ALA A 119 -8.14 -20.51 18.79
N LYS A 120 -8.67 -20.31 19.05
CA LYS A 120 -9.14 -20.52 19.89
C LYS A 120 -9.41 -21.76 19.96
N LYS A 121 -8.93 -22.48 19.91
CA LYS A 121 -9.11 -23.62 19.87
C LYS A 121 -9.28 -24.03 21.02
N ARG A 122 -9.73 -24.03 21.51
CA ARG A 122 -9.93 -24.50 22.47
C ARG A 122 -10.40 -25.17 22.57
#